data_d2af66bb365d328b18d58f61e63302fc
#
_entry.id   d2af66bb365d328b18d58f61e63302fc
#
_cell.length_a   1.000
_cell.length_b   1.000
_cell.length_c   1.000
_cell.angle_alpha   90.00
_cell.angle_beta   90.00
_cell.angle_gamma   90.00
#
_symmetry.space_group_name_H-M   'P 1'
#
loop_
_entity.id
_entity.type
_entity.pdbx_description
1 polymer ?
#
loop_
_entity_poly.entity_id
_entity_poly.type
_entity_poly.pdbx_seq_one_letter_code
_entity_poly.pdbx_strand_id
1 'polypeptide(L)'
;MTHTIAAPTSSNSAQAAQYEALLTAFYQAFAQGDGEAMAACYAPDARFSDPVFTDLYGQAVGDMWRMLTSRAQDFKLEFSGIRADEHTGEAHWIATYTFSQTGRTVVNRIHSRFVFADGKIAQQQDMFDFWRWTQQALGLTGYLLGWSNMVQGKIRAQAAKGLQQYQRQQGR
;
A
#
# COMPACT_ATOMS: atom_id res chain seq x y z
N MET A 1 -9.86 -44.23 -3.78
CA MET A 1 -9.85 -43.17 -4.80
C MET A 1 -8.71 -42.23 -4.45
N THR A 2 -7.59 -42.37 -5.13
CA THR A 2 -6.37 -41.61 -4.86
C THR A 2 -6.45 -40.28 -5.62
N HIS A 3 -6.59 -39.15 -4.91
CA HIS A 3 -6.47 -37.84 -5.51
C HIS A 3 -5.00 -37.57 -5.84
N THR A 4 -4.66 -37.68 -7.11
CA THR A 4 -3.37 -37.21 -7.63
C THR A 4 -3.40 -35.68 -7.66
N ILE A 5 -2.65 -35.04 -6.75
CA ILE A 5 -2.39 -33.60 -6.81
C ILE A 5 -1.41 -33.42 -7.97
N ALA A 6 -1.86 -32.79 -9.05
CA ALA A 6 -0.99 -32.42 -10.17
C ALA A 6 0.11 -31.48 -9.69
N ALA A 7 1.36 -31.80 -10.00
CA ALA A 7 2.48 -30.89 -9.76
C ALA A 7 2.29 -29.61 -10.59
N PRO A 8 2.68 -28.40 -10.07
CA PRO A 8 2.56 -27.16 -10.81
C PRO A 8 3.36 -27.27 -12.12
N THR A 9 2.75 -26.87 -13.22
CA THR A 9 3.41 -26.84 -14.53
C THR A 9 4.53 -25.78 -14.50
N SER A 10 5.61 -26.01 -15.25
CA SER A 10 6.78 -25.11 -15.26
C SER A 10 6.46 -23.66 -15.63
N SER A 11 5.37 -23.41 -16.37
CA SER A 11 4.85 -22.08 -16.70
C SER A 11 4.29 -21.36 -15.47
N ASN A 12 3.58 -22.06 -14.58
CA ASN A 12 2.98 -21.47 -13.37
C ASN A 12 4.05 -21.04 -12.37
N SER A 13 5.14 -21.80 -12.23
CA SER A 13 6.25 -21.42 -11.36
C SER A 13 7.04 -20.21 -11.91
N ALA A 14 7.17 -20.08 -13.22
CA ALA A 14 7.82 -18.93 -13.84
C ALA A 14 7.01 -17.63 -13.66
N GLN A 15 5.68 -17.70 -13.77
CA GLN A 15 4.80 -16.56 -13.57
C GLN A 15 4.75 -16.11 -12.10
N ALA A 16 4.68 -17.05 -11.17
CA ALA A 16 4.79 -16.78 -9.74
C ALA A 16 6.11 -16.04 -9.42
N ALA A 17 7.24 -16.51 -9.93
CA ALA A 17 8.54 -15.85 -9.75
C ALA A 17 8.59 -14.43 -10.35
N GLN A 18 7.92 -14.20 -11.49
CA GLN A 18 7.79 -12.84 -12.07
C GLN A 18 7.02 -11.90 -11.15
N TYR A 19 5.92 -12.36 -10.54
CA TYR A 19 5.14 -11.54 -9.61
C TYR A 19 5.86 -11.31 -8.28
N GLU A 20 6.61 -12.27 -7.78
CA GLU A 20 7.49 -12.05 -6.62
C GLU A 20 8.58 -11.01 -6.92
N ALA A 21 9.17 -11.04 -8.12
CA ALA A 21 10.11 -10.04 -8.58
C ALA A 21 9.47 -8.65 -8.74
N LEU A 22 8.22 -8.58 -9.27
CA LEU A 22 7.45 -7.33 -9.38
C LEU A 22 7.20 -6.71 -7.99
N LEU A 23 6.76 -7.51 -7.02
CA LEU A 23 6.54 -7.03 -5.65
C LEU A 23 7.85 -6.61 -4.98
N THR A 24 8.93 -7.34 -5.21
CA THR A 24 10.25 -6.97 -4.71
C THR A 24 10.69 -5.61 -5.27
N ALA A 25 10.55 -5.40 -6.58
CA ALA A 25 10.85 -4.12 -7.23
C ALA A 25 9.97 -2.99 -6.69
N PHE A 26 8.67 -3.24 -6.49
CA PHE A 26 7.74 -2.29 -5.90
C PHE A 26 8.18 -1.81 -4.50
N TYR A 27 8.53 -2.73 -3.59
CA TYR A 27 8.98 -2.36 -2.25
C TYR A 27 10.39 -1.76 -2.22
N GLN A 28 11.27 -2.15 -3.13
CA GLN A 28 12.58 -1.49 -3.31
C GLN A 28 12.41 -0.04 -3.76
N ALA A 29 11.54 0.22 -4.74
CA ALA A 29 11.18 1.57 -5.17
C ALA A 29 10.60 2.39 -4.02
N PHE A 30 9.71 1.79 -3.22
CA PHE A 30 9.14 2.43 -2.04
C PHE A 30 10.20 2.80 -1.00
N ALA A 31 11.13 1.91 -0.70
CA ALA A 31 12.23 2.18 0.22
C ALA A 31 13.14 3.32 -0.26
N GLN A 32 13.23 3.54 -1.57
CA GLN A 32 13.98 4.62 -2.21
C GLN A 32 13.17 5.92 -2.38
N GLY A 33 11.87 5.90 -2.06
CA GLY A 33 10.98 7.04 -2.27
C GLY A 33 10.63 7.29 -3.74
N ASP A 34 10.79 6.28 -4.60
CA ASP A 34 10.51 6.39 -6.04
C ASP A 34 9.04 6.06 -6.33
N GLY A 35 8.18 7.06 -6.18
CA GLY A 35 6.74 6.93 -6.45
C GLY A 35 6.40 6.68 -7.91
N GLU A 36 7.28 7.06 -8.86
CA GLU A 36 7.09 6.77 -10.29
C GLU A 36 7.31 5.27 -10.59
N ALA A 37 8.39 4.71 -10.07
CA ALA A 37 8.65 3.28 -10.22
C ALA A 37 7.56 2.43 -9.54
N MET A 38 7.05 2.88 -8.36
CA MET A 38 5.91 2.23 -7.71
C MET A 38 4.66 2.27 -8.59
N ALA A 39 4.31 3.44 -9.11
CA ALA A 39 3.14 3.62 -9.98
C ALA A 39 3.23 2.77 -11.25
N ALA A 40 4.42 2.59 -11.80
CA ALA A 40 4.65 1.76 -13.00
C ALA A 40 4.39 0.26 -12.77
N CYS A 41 4.32 -0.20 -11.51
CA CYS A 41 3.99 -1.60 -11.18
C CYS A 41 2.49 -1.90 -11.34
N TYR A 42 1.62 -0.91 -11.40
CA TYR A 42 0.17 -1.09 -11.47
C TYR A 42 -0.37 -1.14 -12.90
N ALA A 43 -1.45 -1.91 -13.06
CA ALA A 43 -2.29 -1.86 -14.25
C ALA A 43 -2.99 -0.49 -14.37
N PRO A 44 -3.33 -0.02 -15.59
CA PRO A 44 -3.99 1.29 -15.78
C PRO A 44 -5.34 1.43 -15.06
N ASP A 45 -6.04 0.32 -14.85
CA ASP A 45 -7.33 0.22 -14.18
C ASP A 45 -7.24 -0.40 -12.77
N ALA A 46 -6.05 -0.33 -12.16
CA ALA A 46 -5.81 -0.92 -10.84
C ALA A 46 -6.70 -0.33 -9.76
N ARG A 47 -6.95 -1.13 -8.72
CA ARG A 47 -7.64 -0.72 -7.50
C ARG A 47 -6.72 -0.81 -6.29
N PHE A 48 -6.87 0.14 -5.40
CA PHE A 48 -6.16 0.16 -4.12
C PHE A 48 -7.13 0.48 -2.98
N SER A 49 -6.98 -0.20 -1.87
CA SER A 49 -7.70 0.13 -0.64
C SER A 49 -6.85 -0.12 0.60
N ASP A 50 -6.98 0.78 1.56
CA ASP A 50 -6.50 0.63 2.92
C ASP A 50 -7.48 1.29 3.92
N PRO A 51 -7.22 1.28 5.25
CA PRO A 51 -8.11 1.95 6.20
C PRO A 51 -8.25 3.46 6.01
N VAL A 52 -7.34 4.13 5.31
CA VAL A 52 -7.36 5.58 5.04
C VAL A 52 -7.90 5.89 3.65
N PHE A 53 -7.34 5.26 2.62
CA PHE A 53 -7.78 5.36 1.22
C PHE A 53 -8.65 4.16 0.87
N THR A 54 -9.95 4.28 1.03
CA THR A 54 -10.87 3.13 1.04
C THR A 54 -11.19 2.56 -0.34
N ASP A 55 -11.06 3.35 -1.42
CA ASP A 55 -11.30 2.90 -2.79
C ASP A 55 -10.66 3.87 -3.79
N LEU A 56 -9.42 3.61 -4.17
CA LEU A 56 -8.75 4.32 -5.25
C LEU A 56 -8.79 3.49 -6.53
N TYR A 57 -8.92 4.16 -7.67
CA TYR A 57 -9.01 3.52 -8.98
C TYR A 57 -8.09 4.19 -10.00
N GLY A 58 -7.47 3.37 -10.84
CA GLY A 58 -6.70 3.81 -12.00
C GLY A 58 -5.54 4.74 -11.62
N GLN A 59 -5.48 5.88 -12.28
CA GLN A 59 -4.41 6.86 -12.09
C GLN A 59 -4.27 7.34 -10.65
N ALA A 60 -5.37 7.40 -9.88
CA ALA A 60 -5.33 7.84 -8.49
C ALA A 60 -4.47 6.95 -7.60
N VAL A 61 -4.31 5.65 -7.92
CA VAL A 61 -3.43 4.73 -7.20
C VAL A 61 -1.96 5.18 -7.32
N GLY A 62 -1.49 5.43 -8.54
CA GLY A 62 -0.14 5.92 -8.77
C GLY A 62 0.10 7.31 -8.16
N ASP A 63 -0.89 8.21 -8.27
CA ASP A 63 -0.80 9.55 -7.71
C ASP A 63 -0.72 9.54 -6.17
N MET A 64 -1.42 8.61 -5.53
CA MET A 64 -1.30 8.40 -4.08
C MET A 64 0.15 8.04 -3.69
N TRP A 65 0.77 7.08 -4.35
CA TRP A 65 2.16 6.68 -4.06
C TRP A 65 3.14 7.81 -4.33
N ARG A 66 3.00 8.53 -5.45
CA ARG A 66 3.82 9.72 -5.75
C ARG A 66 3.69 10.80 -4.67
N MET A 67 2.46 11.06 -4.23
CA MET A 67 2.20 12.01 -3.16
C MET A 67 2.83 11.57 -1.84
N LEU A 68 2.62 10.32 -1.43
CA LEU A 68 3.13 9.81 -0.16
C LEU A 68 4.66 9.81 -0.12
N THR A 69 5.32 9.35 -1.19
CA THR A 69 6.78 9.33 -1.28
C THR A 69 7.38 10.73 -1.31
N SER A 70 6.73 11.68 -2.00
CA SER A 70 7.20 13.08 -2.06
C SER A 70 7.07 13.84 -0.74
N ARG A 71 6.17 13.42 0.15
CA ARG A 71 5.91 14.09 1.44
C ARG A 71 6.52 13.36 2.64
N ALA A 72 7.05 12.16 2.43
CA ALA A 72 7.60 11.35 3.51
C ALA A 72 8.83 12.02 4.12
N GLN A 73 8.86 12.11 5.46
CA GLN A 73 10.00 12.61 6.23
C GLN A 73 10.49 11.50 7.16
N ASP A 74 11.80 11.33 7.26
CA ASP A 74 12.45 10.30 8.08
C ASP A 74 11.89 8.89 7.80
N PHE A 75 11.58 8.62 6.54
CA PHE A 75 10.93 7.38 6.11
C PHE A 75 11.91 6.22 6.10
N LYS A 76 11.52 5.13 6.76
CA LYS A 76 12.20 3.84 6.71
C LYS A 76 11.19 2.75 6.40
N LEU A 77 11.57 1.85 5.52
CA LEU A 77 10.76 0.72 5.13
C LEU A 77 11.52 -0.58 5.37
N GLU A 78 10.87 -1.52 6.02
CA GLU A 78 11.27 -2.92 6.11
C GLU A 78 10.17 -3.76 5.47
N PHE A 79 10.52 -4.71 4.62
CA PHE A 79 9.54 -5.60 4.00
C PHE A 79 10.04 -7.05 4.00
N SER A 80 9.09 -7.98 4.04
CA SER A 80 9.36 -9.42 4.14
C SER A 80 8.15 -10.23 3.71
N GLY A 81 8.33 -11.55 3.61
CA GLY A 81 7.23 -12.48 3.37
C GLY A 81 6.55 -12.29 2.01
N ILE A 82 7.30 -11.78 1.01
CA ILE A 82 6.80 -11.70 -0.36
C ILE A 82 6.54 -13.10 -0.86
N ARG A 83 5.33 -13.36 -1.28
CA ARG A 83 4.89 -14.60 -1.92
C ARG A 83 3.91 -14.27 -3.02
N ALA A 84 3.98 -15.01 -4.10
CA ALA A 84 3.01 -14.91 -5.18
C ALA A 84 2.74 -16.28 -5.79
N ASP A 85 1.55 -16.43 -6.33
CA ASP A 85 1.19 -17.45 -7.30
C ASP A 85 0.92 -16.77 -8.67
N GLU A 86 0.28 -17.46 -9.58
CA GLU A 86 -0.03 -16.96 -10.92
C GLU A 86 -1.12 -15.87 -10.96
N HIS A 87 -1.82 -15.63 -9.85
CA HIS A 87 -2.96 -14.70 -9.77
C HIS A 87 -2.90 -13.77 -8.58
N THR A 88 -2.36 -14.21 -7.45
CA THR A 88 -2.41 -13.49 -6.18
C THR A 88 -1.04 -13.42 -5.52
N GLY A 89 -0.90 -12.46 -4.62
CA GLY A 89 0.31 -12.33 -3.82
C GLY A 89 0.04 -11.69 -2.47
N GLU A 90 1.05 -11.78 -1.61
CA GLU A 90 1.05 -11.13 -0.31
C GLU A 90 2.44 -10.63 0.07
N ALA A 91 2.48 -9.65 0.95
CA ALA A 91 3.70 -9.16 1.57
C ALA A 91 3.40 -8.55 2.93
N HIS A 92 4.41 -8.51 3.80
CA HIS A 92 4.39 -7.79 5.06
C HIS A 92 5.42 -6.66 5.02
N TRP A 93 5.06 -5.51 5.55
CA TRP A 93 5.98 -4.38 5.62
C TRP A 93 5.74 -3.50 6.84
N ILE A 94 6.78 -2.80 7.25
CA ILE A 94 6.77 -1.88 8.36
C ILE A 94 7.27 -0.53 7.86
N ALA A 95 6.43 0.48 7.97
CA ALA A 95 6.79 1.87 7.69
C ALA A 95 7.04 2.61 8.99
N THR A 96 8.21 3.22 9.12
CA THR A 96 8.54 4.15 10.21
C THR A 96 8.73 5.53 9.61
N TYR A 97 8.01 6.53 10.10
CA TYR A 97 8.08 7.89 9.59
C TYR A 97 7.58 8.91 10.60
N THR A 98 7.91 10.18 10.38
CA THR A 98 7.37 11.31 11.14
C THR A 98 6.04 11.77 10.53
N PHE A 99 4.97 11.72 11.33
CA PHE A 99 3.66 12.25 10.90
C PHE A 99 3.69 13.78 10.93
N SER A 100 3.65 14.40 9.76
CA SER A 100 3.93 15.83 9.58
C SER A 100 3.01 16.78 10.35
N GLN A 101 1.76 16.38 10.61
CA GLN A 101 0.77 17.22 11.30
C GLN A 101 1.04 17.36 12.80
N THR A 102 1.71 16.39 13.41
CA THR A 102 1.94 16.35 14.86
C THR A 102 3.41 16.24 15.23
N GLY A 103 4.29 15.95 14.28
CA GLY A 103 5.72 15.67 14.52
C GLY A 103 5.98 14.36 15.25
N ARG A 104 4.97 13.48 15.40
CA ARG A 104 5.09 12.21 16.12
C ARG A 104 5.60 11.10 15.21
N THR A 105 6.43 10.23 15.76
CA THR A 105 6.87 9.03 15.04
C THR A 105 5.76 8.00 15.00
N VAL A 106 5.50 7.45 13.81
CA VAL A 106 4.59 6.36 13.56
C VAL A 106 5.37 5.13 13.09
N VAL A 107 5.10 3.99 13.69
CA VAL A 107 5.57 2.67 13.24
C VAL A 107 4.34 1.87 12.84
N ASN A 108 4.07 1.81 11.55
CA ASN A 108 2.91 1.10 11.02
C ASN A 108 3.31 -0.28 10.48
N ARG A 109 2.57 -1.30 10.86
CA ARG A 109 2.76 -2.70 10.42
C ARG A 109 1.61 -3.06 9.50
N ILE A 110 1.94 -3.40 8.27
CA ILE A 110 0.97 -3.60 7.20
C ILE A 110 1.13 -5.00 6.62
N HIS A 111 0.00 -5.64 6.35
CA HIS A 111 -0.12 -6.82 5.53
C HIS A 111 -0.82 -6.44 4.23
N SER A 112 -0.17 -6.66 3.11
CA SER A 112 -0.69 -6.39 1.77
C SER A 112 -1.12 -7.67 1.09
N ARG A 113 -2.26 -7.63 0.41
CA ARG A 113 -2.73 -8.65 -0.53
C ARG A 113 -2.84 -8.06 -1.92
N PHE A 114 -2.47 -8.86 -2.90
CA PHE A 114 -2.41 -8.44 -4.30
C PHE A 114 -3.21 -9.38 -5.19
N VAL A 115 -3.76 -8.82 -6.26
CA VAL A 115 -4.25 -9.56 -7.43
C VAL A 115 -3.48 -9.05 -8.64
N PHE A 116 -3.05 -9.95 -9.49
CA PHE A 116 -2.26 -9.63 -10.68
C PHE A 116 -3.06 -9.86 -11.96
N ALA A 117 -2.77 -9.04 -12.97
CA ALA A 117 -3.24 -9.24 -14.34
C ALA A 117 -2.18 -8.68 -15.30
N ASP A 118 -1.92 -9.42 -16.38
CA ASP A 118 -1.04 -9.01 -17.48
C ASP A 118 0.34 -8.50 -17.02
N GLY A 119 0.93 -9.17 -16.02
CA GLY A 119 2.26 -8.82 -15.49
C GLY A 119 2.28 -7.60 -14.58
N LYS A 120 1.12 -7.09 -14.13
CA LYS A 120 0.97 -5.90 -13.30
C LYS A 120 0.10 -6.17 -12.06
N ILE A 121 0.18 -5.27 -11.08
CA ILE A 121 -0.73 -5.24 -9.94
C ILE A 121 -2.08 -4.70 -10.42
N ALA A 122 -3.11 -5.53 -10.42
CA ALA A 122 -4.49 -5.14 -10.75
C ALA A 122 -5.25 -4.70 -9.50
N GLN A 123 -4.95 -5.29 -8.34
CA GLN A 123 -5.55 -4.88 -7.07
C GLN A 123 -4.55 -5.01 -5.93
N GLN A 124 -4.56 -4.06 -5.02
CA GLN A 124 -3.87 -4.11 -3.74
C GLN A 124 -4.82 -3.73 -2.62
N GLN A 125 -4.78 -4.52 -1.56
CA GLN A 125 -5.45 -4.23 -0.30
C GLN A 125 -4.42 -4.26 0.83
N ASP A 126 -4.26 -3.12 1.50
CA ASP A 126 -3.40 -2.98 2.66
C ASP A 126 -4.22 -3.01 3.94
N MET A 127 -3.78 -3.80 4.91
CA MET A 127 -4.45 -4.00 6.18
C MET A 127 -3.52 -3.64 7.32
N PHE A 128 -3.95 -2.73 8.17
CA PHE A 128 -3.26 -2.37 9.42
C PHE A 128 -4.27 -1.95 10.50
N ASP A 129 -3.82 -1.94 11.74
CA ASP A 129 -4.61 -1.48 12.88
C ASP A 129 -4.70 0.05 12.88
N PHE A 130 -5.84 0.56 12.36
CA PHE A 130 -6.08 2.00 12.23
C PHE A 130 -6.15 2.71 13.58
N TRP A 131 -6.70 2.08 14.62
CA TRP A 131 -6.70 2.68 15.96
C TRP A 131 -5.29 2.81 16.53
N ARG A 132 -4.47 1.77 16.42
CA ARG A 132 -3.08 1.83 16.82
C ARG A 132 -2.30 2.90 16.06
N TRP A 133 -2.58 3.05 14.77
CA TRP A 133 -2.03 4.13 13.96
C TRP A 133 -2.43 5.52 14.52
N THR A 134 -3.72 5.74 14.84
CA THR A 134 -4.21 7.01 15.40
C THR A 134 -3.60 7.33 16.76
N GLN A 135 -3.36 6.33 17.61
CA GLN A 135 -2.68 6.51 18.90
C GLN A 135 -1.28 7.07 18.72
N GLN A 136 -0.52 6.54 17.76
CA GLN A 136 0.83 7.00 17.45
C GLN A 136 0.80 8.40 16.81
N ALA A 137 -0.01 8.59 15.78
CA ALA A 137 -0.06 9.81 14.99
C ALA A 137 -0.65 11.00 15.75
N LEU A 138 -1.72 10.80 16.54
CA LEU A 138 -2.49 11.85 17.21
C LEU A 138 -2.29 11.89 18.74
N GLY A 139 -1.53 10.95 19.30
CA GLY A 139 -1.26 10.86 20.74
C GLY A 139 -2.51 10.63 21.57
N LEU A 140 -2.72 11.43 22.62
CA LEU A 140 -3.84 11.25 23.55
C LEU A 140 -5.22 11.31 22.88
N THR A 141 -5.39 12.20 21.89
CA THR A 141 -6.62 12.29 21.11
C THR A 141 -6.88 11.00 20.32
N GLY A 142 -5.82 10.42 19.73
CA GLY A 142 -5.92 9.15 19.02
C GLY A 142 -6.23 7.97 19.95
N TYR A 143 -5.66 7.98 21.15
CA TYR A 143 -5.94 6.96 22.16
C TYR A 143 -7.41 6.99 22.61
N LEU A 144 -7.95 8.18 22.92
CA LEU A 144 -9.30 8.33 23.46
C LEU A 144 -10.39 8.23 22.39
N LEU A 145 -10.17 8.74 21.17
CA LEU A 145 -11.19 8.93 20.14
C LEU A 145 -10.85 8.27 18.80
N GLY A 146 -9.63 7.75 18.61
CA GLY A 146 -9.16 7.22 17.33
C GLY A 146 -9.89 5.98 16.82
N TRP A 147 -10.62 5.29 17.70
CA TRP A 147 -11.50 4.17 17.35
C TRP A 147 -12.85 4.65 16.78
N SER A 148 -13.20 5.94 16.99
CA SER A 148 -14.50 6.46 16.57
C SER A 148 -14.58 6.69 15.05
N ASN A 149 -15.72 6.38 14.47
CA ASN A 149 -16.00 6.62 13.06
C ASN A 149 -15.85 8.10 12.67
N MET A 150 -16.11 9.02 13.61
CA MET A 150 -15.99 10.45 13.39
C MET A 150 -14.53 10.86 13.16
N VAL A 151 -13.60 10.41 14.01
CA VAL A 151 -12.15 10.73 13.86
C VAL A 151 -11.58 10.04 12.63
N GLN A 152 -11.89 8.77 12.43
CA GLN A 152 -11.46 8.02 11.25
C GLN A 152 -12.01 8.64 9.96
N GLY A 153 -13.26 9.08 9.95
CA GLY A 153 -13.87 9.78 8.82
C GLY A 153 -13.18 11.11 8.49
N LYS A 154 -12.77 11.88 9.50
CA LYS A 154 -12.00 13.12 9.30
C LYS A 154 -10.63 12.84 8.70
N ILE A 155 -9.93 11.79 9.15
CA ILE A 155 -8.62 11.40 8.62
C ILE A 155 -8.77 11.01 7.14
N ARG A 156 -9.76 10.18 6.80
CA ARG A 156 -10.04 9.78 5.41
C ARG A 156 -10.37 10.98 4.52
N ALA A 157 -11.22 11.88 4.98
CA ALA A 157 -11.57 13.09 4.23
C ALA A 157 -10.35 14.00 3.99
N GLN A 158 -9.47 14.13 4.98
CA GLN A 158 -8.26 14.92 4.85
C GLN A 158 -7.25 14.27 3.90
N ALA A 159 -7.09 12.95 3.93
CA ALA A 159 -6.24 12.21 3.00
C ALA A 159 -6.75 12.34 1.55
N ALA A 160 -8.06 12.17 1.33
CA ALA A 160 -8.69 12.34 0.02
C ALA A 160 -8.52 13.77 -0.51
N LYS A 161 -8.71 14.78 0.34
CA LYS A 161 -8.47 16.19 -0.03
C LYS A 161 -7.02 16.45 -0.39
N GLY A 162 -6.08 15.86 0.37
CA GLY A 162 -4.64 15.95 0.10
C GLY A 162 -4.27 15.37 -1.26
N LEU A 163 -4.85 14.22 -1.62
CA LEU A 163 -4.65 13.58 -2.92
C LEU A 163 -5.23 14.43 -4.06
N GLN A 164 -6.45 14.95 -3.91
CA GLN A 164 -7.06 15.85 -4.91
C GLN A 164 -6.23 17.12 -5.13
N GLN A 165 -5.68 17.71 -4.07
CA GLN A 165 -4.80 18.87 -4.20
C GLN A 165 -3.51 18.53 -4.96
N TYR A 166 -2.91 17.39 -4.65
CA TYR A 166 -1.73 16.89 -5.35
C TYR A 166 -2.03 16.71 -6.85
N GLN A 167 -3.12 16.05 -7.20
CA GLN A 167 -3.53 15.83 -8.60
C GLN A 167 -3.73 17.14 -9.36
N ARG A 168 -4.41 18.13 -8.76
CA ARG A 168 -4.58 19.46 -9.36
C ARG A 168 -3.25 20.18 -9.62
N GLN A 169 -2.27 20.06 -8.70
CA GLN A 169 -0.94 20.64 -8.86
C GLN A 169 -0.15 19.99 -10.00
N GLN A 170 -0.44 18.72 -10.31
CA GLN A 170 0.16 17.99 -11.42
C GLN A 170 -0.60 18.19 -12.75
N GLY A 171 -1.67 18.98 -12.76
CA GLY A 171 -2.51 19.19 -13.96
C GLY A 171 -3.37 17.97 -14.33
N ARG A 172 -3.71 17.18 -13.33
CA ARG A 172 -4.49 15.93 -13.46
C ARG A 172 -5.86 16.04 -12.82
#